data_08260588b7dcf460ca03d795c4741d77
#
_entry.id   08260588b7dcf460ca03d795c4741d77
#
_cell.length_a   1.000
_cell.length_b   1.000
_cell.length_c   1.000
_cell.angle_alpha   90.00
_cell.angle_beta   90.00
_cell.angle_gamma   90.00
#
_symmetry.space_group_name_H-M   'P 1'
#
loop_
_entity.id
_entity.type
_entity.pdbx_description
1 polymer ?
#
loop_
_entity_poly.entity_id
_entity_poly.type
_entity_poly.pdbx_seq_one_letter_code
_entity_poly.pdbx_strand_id
1 'polypeptide(L)'
;MHTGLSSPLSLILACVGLMAQDSGWIDKTFREWTDEDARKILTASPWAKVNTATVTRRLTEDQLRDGGQMGQPHGIGYDGVDPIGSGPKVSPNIFTGPGGDDRSPRSLARPIALTVVWESALPVRLARMKLHAPEFSMPGEGYRIAVYGIPDGDFKGDPKALGRPLQNLAVLKRPSQRDVRPVATEVYKTEEGPVVLYLFPPSAEIGKNDRQVRFEAQIGRIVVGQTFNLDEMKYLGKLEL
;
A
#
# COMPACT_ATOMS: atom_id res chain seq x y z
N MET A 1 22.49 -31.47 59.05
CA MET A 1 23.13 -31.51 57.74
C MET A 1 22.03 -31.42 56.71
N HIS A 2 21.69 -30.24 56.26
CA HIS A 2 20.73 -29.99 55.18
C HIS A 2 21.43 -29.15 54.12
N THR A 3 21.72 -29.78 52.99
CA THR A 3 22.29 -29.17 51.82
C THR A 3 21.16 -28.66 50.95
N GLY A 4 21.02 -27.32 50.86
CA GLY A 4 20.08 -26.66 49.95
C GLY A 4 20.61 -26.63 48.52
N LEU A 5 19.84 -27.15 47.59
CA LEU A 5 20.08 -27.02 46.15
C LEU A 5 19.50 -25.69 45.67
N SER A 6 20.36 -24.77 45.28
CA SER A 6 20.00 -23.54 44.59
C SER A 6 19.95 -23.82 43.10
N SER A 7 18.75 -23.75 42.48
CA SER A 7 18.60 -23.74 41.01
C SER A 7 18.92 -22.38 40.47
N PRO A 8 19.76 -22.24 39.45
CA PRO A 8 19.91 -20.99 38.74
C PRO A 8 18.78 -20.84 37.71
N LEU A 9 17.98 -19.83 37.89
CA LEU A 9 16.97 -19.37 36.93
C LEU A 9 17.69 -18.76 35.73
N SER A 10 17.78 -19.52 34.61
CA SER A 10 18.34 -19.03 33.35
C SER A 10 17.37 -18.03 32.72
N LEU A 11 17.72 -16.76 32.81
CA LEU A 11 17.05 -15.66 32.12
C LEU A 11 17.44 -15.72 30.64
N ILE A 12 16.60 -16.31 29.81
CA ILE A 12 16.74 -16.24 28.33
C ILE A 12 16.36 -14.85 27.91
N LEU A 13 17.34 -13.98 27.72
CA LEU A 13 17.16 -12.68 27.09
C LEU A 13 16.98 -12.90 25.60
N ALA A 14 15.73 -12.90 25.14
CA ALA A 14 15.40 -12.91 23.74
C ALA A 14 15.82 -11.56 23.13
N CYS A 15 17.01 -11.52 22.54
CA CYS A 15 17.41 -10.43 21.65
C CYS A 15 16.49 -10.43 20.43
N VAL A 16 15.43 -9.64 20.48
CA VAL A 16 14.72 -9.20 19.26
C VAL A 16 15.71 -8.31 18.53
N GLY A 17 16.44 -8.90 17.60
CA GLY A 17 17.31 -8.16 16.68
C GLY A 17 16.41 -7.22 15.87
N LEU A 18 16.40 -5.92 16.21
CA LEU A 18 16.05 -4.90 15.24
C LEU A 18 17.02 -5.12 14.08
N MET A 19 16.50 -5.62 12.96
CA MET A 19 17.17 -5.58 11.68
C MET A 19 17.34 -4.10 11.36
N ALA A 20 18.42 -3.49 11.84
CA ALA A 20 18.89 -2.22 11.31
C ALA A 20 19.11 -2.48 9.82
N GLN A 21 18.27 -1.89 8.98
CA GLN A 21 18.49 -1.89 7.54
C GLN A 21 19.87 -1.29 7.34
N ASP A 22 20.81 -2.13 6.91
CA ASP A 22 22.17 -1.72 6.60
C ASP A 22 22.10 -0.76 5.40
N SER A 23 21.92 0.52 5.71
CA SER A 23 21.84 1.62 4.75
C SER A 23 23.22 2.21 4.46
N GLY A 24 24.25 1.37 4.52
CA GLY A 24 25.63 1.76 4.25
C GLY A 24 25.87 2.43 2.90
N TRP A 25 24.88 2.42 2.00
CA TRP A 25 24.92 3.13 0.71
C TRP A 25 24.53 4.61 0.81
N ILE A 26 23.85 5.05 1.89
CA ILE A 26 23.27 6.41 1.99
C ILE A 26 24.36 7.49 2.08
N ASP A 27 25.50 7.14 2.66
CA ASP A 27 26.67 8.02 2.80
C ASP A 27 27.71 7.82 1.69
N LYS A 28 27.48 6.83 0.79
CA LYS A 28 28.36 6.56 -0.35
C LYS A 28 27.99 7.42 -1.55
N THR A 29 28.99 7.82 -2.31
CA THR A 29 28.75 8.41 -3.62
C THR A 29 28.31 7.36 -4.64
N PHE A 30 27.63 7.75 -5.71
CA PHE A 30 27.16 6.83 -6.78
C PHE A 30 28.26 5.91 -7.32
N ARG A 31 29.50 6.39 -7.40
CA ARG A 31 30.65 5.60 -7.91
C ARG A 31 31.01 4.43 -7.01
N GLU A 32 30.74 4.54 -5.73
CA GLU A 32 31.04 3.53 -4.71
C GLU A 32 29.91 2.53 -4.51
N TRP A 33 28.75 2.76 -5.13
CA TRP A 33 27.64 1.84 -5.03
C TRP A 33 27.93 0.54 -5.75
N THR A 34 27.56 -0.57 -5.15
CA THR A 34 27.48 -1.88 -5.77
C THR A 34 26.11 -2.07 -6.45
N ASP A 35 25.96 -3.10 -7.27
CA ASP A 35 24.66 -3.46 -7.83
C ASP A 35 23.67 -3.87 -6.73
N GLU A 36 24.18 -4.43 -5.64
CA GLU A 36 23.35 -4.77 -4.48
C GLU A 36 22.83 -3.52 -3.77
N ASP A 37 23.68 -2.50 -3.58
CA ASP A 37 23.26 -1.20 -3.05
C ASP A 37 22.15 -0.62 -3.93
N ALA A 38 22.32 -0.65 -5.25
CA ALA A 38 21.31 -0.16 -6.19
C ALA A 38 19.99 -0.94 -6.13
N ARG A 39 20.03 -2.28 -6.00
CA ARG A 39 18.81 -3.09 -5.80
C ARG A 39 18.12 -2.75 -4.48
N LYS A 40 18.87 -2.58 -3.39
CA LYS A 40 18.30 -2.17 -2.09
C LYS A 40 17.61 -0.80 -2.19
N ILE A 41 18.19 0.16 -2.91
CA ILE A 41 17.57 1.47 -3.12
C ILE A 41 16.22 1.34 -3.82
N LEU A 42 16.10 0.46 -4.82
CA LEU A 42 14.86 0.28 -5.59
C LEU A 42 13.80 -0.58 -4.90
N THR A 43 14.14 -1.33 -3.85
CA THR A 43 13.21 -2.27 -3.21
C THR A 43 12.96 -2.00 -1.74
N ALA A 44 13.96 -1.52 -1.00
CA ALA A 44 13.90 -1.40 0.46
C ALA A 44 14.67 -0.17 0.94
N SER A 45 14.21 1.02 0.55
CA SER A 45 14.83 2.29 0.93
C SER A 45 13.77 3.29 1.40
N PRO A 46 14.15 4.48 1.89
CA PRO A 46 13.20 5.54 2.18
C PRO A 46 12.32 5.92 0.99
N TRP A 47 12.82 5.79 -0.24
CA TRP A 47 12.12 6.10 -1.49
C TRP A 47 11.36 4.92 -2.10
N ALA A 48 11.65 3.69 -1.70
CA ALA A 48 11.01 2.48 -2.21
C ALA A 48 10.50 1.63 -1.07
N LYS A 49 9.20 1.44 -1.00
CA LYS A 49 8.52 0.72 0.09
C LYS A 49 7.66 -0.39 -0.47
N VAL A 50 7.81 -1.59 0.06
CA VAL A 50 6.89 -2.69 -0.21
C VAL A 50 5.65 -2.50 0.65
N ASN A 51 4.50 -2.57 0.01
CA ASN A 51 3.19 -2.42 0.63
C ASN A 51 2.33 -3.65 0.34
N THR A 52 1.59 -4.09 1.33
CA THR A 52 0.57 -5.12 1.14
C THR A 52 -0.76 -4.42 0.83
N ALA A 53 -1.15 -4.47 -0.43
CA ALA A 53 -2.38 -3.84 -0.87
C ALA A 53 -3.61 -4.69 -0.54
N THR A 54 -4.72 -4.01 -0.27
CA THR A 54 -6.02 -4.63 -0.10
C THR A 54 -6.76 -4.63 -1.44
N VAL A 55 -7.27 -5.78 -1.85
CA VAL A 55 -8.13 -5.89 -3.03
C VAL A 55 -9.58 -5.71 -2.59
N THR A 56 -10.25 -4.69 -3.11
CA THR A 56 -11.68 -4.52 -2.87
C THR A 56 -12.46 -5.62 -3.58
N ARG A 57 -13.40 -6.27 -2.86
CA ARG A 57 -14.24 -7.30 -3.45
C ARG A 57 -15.13 -6.69 -4.52
N ARG A 58 -15.24 -7.34 -5.66
CA ARG A 58 -16.28 -7.00 -6.64
C ARG A 58 -17.63 -7.40 -6.06
N LEU A 59 -18.50 -6.45 -5.82
CA LEU A 59 -19.88 -6.72 -5.45
C LEU A 59 -20.56 -7.43 -6.62
N THR A 60 -21.32 -8.48 -6.32
CA THR A 60 -22.20 -9.11 -7.32
C THR A 60 -23.36 -8.17 -7.63
N GLU A 61 -24.06 -8.39 -8.77
CA GLU A 61 -25.23 -7.58 -9.10
C GLU A 61 -26.30 -7.62 -8.01
N ASP A 62 -26.48 -8.78 -7.38
CA ASP A 62 -27.42 -8.94 -6.28
C ASP A 62 -26.98 -8.11 -5.06
N GLN A 63 -25.68 -8.13 -4.74
CA GLN A 63 -25.12 -7.29 -3.67
C GLN A 63 -25.23 -5.81 -3.96
N LEU A 64 -25.18 -5.41 -5.23
CA LEU A 64 -25.37 -4.02 -5.64
C LEU A 64 -26.85 -3.63 -5.53
N ARG A 65 -27.77 -4.53 -5.87
CA ARG A 65 -29.22 -4.31 -5.72
C ARG A 65 -29.63 -4.16 -4.25
N ASP A 66 -29.06 -4.96 -3.36
CA ASP A 66 -29.36 -4.93 -1.93
C ASP A 66 -28.53 -3.90 -1.15
N GLY A 67 -27.91 -2.94 -1.83
CA GLY A 67 -27.05 -1.94 -1.20
C GLY A 67 -25.78 -2.54 -0.57
N GLY A 68 -25.35 -3.71 -1.00
CA GLY A 68 -24.14 -4.37 -0.51
C GLY A 68 -24.30 -5.04 0.87
N GLN A 69 -25.49 -5.10 1.41
CA GLN A 69 -25.79 -5.66 2.74
C GLN A 69 -26.48 -7.04 2.68
N MET A 70 -26.18 -7.85 1.66
CA MET A 70 -26.66 -9.24 1.64
C MET A 70 -26.14 -10.01 2.85
N GLY A 71 -27.06 -10.44 3.69
CA GLY A 71 -26.80 -11.18 4.92
C GLY A 71 -27.22 -10.50 6.21
N GLN A 72 -27.59 -9.22 6.17
CA GLN A 72 -28.41 -8.68 7.24
C GLN A 72 -29.87 -8.94 6.87
N PRO A 73 -30.67 -9.60 7.75
CA PRO A 73 -32.10 -9.64 7.56
C PRO A 73 -32.58 -8.18 7.63
N HIS A 74 -32.73 -7.55 6.48
CA HIS A 74 -33.61 -6.41 6.41
C HIS A 74 -34.97 -6.96 6.78
N GLY A 75 -35.40 -6.68 8.00
CA GLY A 75 -36.79 -6.77 8.30
C GLY A 75 -37.49 -6.03 7.19
N ILE A 76 -38.27 -6.75 6.42
CA ILE A 76 -39.23 -6.15 5.52
C ILE A 76 -40.03 -5.23 6.43
N GLY A 77 -39.66 -3.96 6.45
CA GLY A 77 -40.45 -2.92 7.06
C GLY A 77 -41.75 -2.85 6.24
N TYR A 78 -42.63 -3.75 6.51
CA TYR A 78 -44.01 -3.57 6.20
C TYR A 78 -44.52 -2.48 7.13
N ASP A 79 -44.53 -1.29 6.58
CA ASP A 79 -45.45 -0.22 6.95
C ASP A 79 -45.75 -0.11 8.44
N GLY A 80 -44.77 0.31 9.24
CA GLY A 80 -45.03 0.97 10.51
C GLY A 80 -46.02 0.34 11.50
N VAL A 81 -46.38 -0.91 11.32
CA VAL A 81 -47.21 -1.65 12.28
C VAL A 81 -46.31 -2.67 12.96
N ASP A 82 -45.64 -2.26 14.02
CA ASP A 82 -45.13 -3.20 15.01
C ASP A 82 -46.31 -3.97 15.58
N PRO A 83 -46.42 -5.28 15.38
CA PRO A 83 -47.36 -6.04 16.16
C PRO A 83 -46.86 -5.99 17.59
N ILE A 84 -47.64 -5.38 18.44
CA ILE A 84 -47.48 -5.33 19.88
C ILE A 84 -47.20 -6.71 20.42
N GLY A 85 -45.97 -6.95 20.80
CA GLY A 85 -45.50 -8.22 21.34
C GLY A 85 -44.11 -8.10 21.91
N SER A 86 -43.96 -7.41 23.04
CA SER A 86 -42.78 -7.37 23.88
C SER A 86 -42.56 -8.77 24.51
N GLY A 87 -42.09 -9.72 23.70
CA GLY A 87 -41.52 -10.97 24.18
C GLY A 87 -39.99 -10.90 24.07
N PRO A 88 -39.22 -11.54 24.98
CA PRO A 88 -37.78 -11.62 24.84
C PRO A 88 -37.47 -12.26 23.50
N LYS A 89 -36.68 -11.54 22.67
CA LYS A 89 -36.19 -12.05 21.40
C LYS A 89 -35.22 -13.19 21.67
N VAL A 90 -35.75 -14.39 21.81
CA VAL A 90 -34.98 -15.63 21.76
C VAL A 90 -34.61 -15.79 20.29
N SER A 91 -33.40 -15.46 19.94
CA SER A 91 -32.84 -15.88 18.66
C SER A 91 -32.88 -17.41 18.63
N PRO A 92 -33.60 -18.05 17.72
CA PRO A 92 -33.48 -19.50 17.55
C PRO A 92 -32.15 -19.79 16.85
N ASN A 93 -31.12 -19.94 17.64
CA ASN A 93 -29.85 -20.49 17.17
C ASN A 93 -30.02 -22.03 17.15
N ILE A 94 -30.91 -22.56 16.27
CA ILE A 94 -31.29 -23.96 16.24
C ILE A 94 -30.64 -24.73 15.08
N PHE A 95 -29.55 -24.24 14.54
CA PHE A 95 -28.77 -25.01 13.56
C PHE A 95 -27.27 -24.88 13.77
N THR A 96 -26.79 -25.24 14.97
CA THR A 96 -25.40 -25.67 15.12
C THR A 96 -25.40 -27.20 15.10
N GLY A 97 -25.58 -27.79 13.91
CA GLY A 97 -25.15 -29.15 13.67
C GLY A 97 -23.63 -29.23 13.71
N PRO A 98 -23.04 -30.36 14.19
CA PRO A 98 -21.59 -30.56 14.12
C PRO A 98 -21.22 -30.80 12.64
N GLY A 99 -20.84 -29.78 11.93
CA GLY A 99 -20.55 -29.83 10.49
C GLY A 99 -20.86 -28.53 9.77
N GLY A 100 -21.08 -27.44 10.50
CA GLY A 100 -21.19 -26.12 9.91
C GLY A 100 -19.92 -25.77 9.21
N ASP A 101 -19.86 -25.99 7.89
CA ASP A 101 -18.95 -25.31 6.99
C ASP A 101 -19.03 -23.84 7.37
N ASP A 102 -17.99 -23.35 8.01
CA ASP A 102 -17.78 -21.93 8.31
C ASP A 102 -17.51 -21.21 6.98
N ARG A 103 -18.55 -21.23 6.12
CA ARG A 103 -18.63 -20.47 4.86
C ARG A 103 -19.06 -19.05 5.13
N SER A 104 -18.63 -18.49 6.23
CA SER A 104 -18.47 -17.04 6.24
C SER A 104 -17.66 -16.73 4.99
N PRO A 105 -18.14 -15.88 4.09
CA PRO A 105 -17.32 -15.39 3.00
C PRO A 105 -16.24 -14.51 3.61
N ARG A 106 -15.31 -15.15 4.33
CA ARG A 106 -14.03 -14.54 4.63
C ARG A 106 -13.51 -14.12 3.28
N SER A 107 -13.61 -12.84 3.05
CA SER A 107 -13.00 -12.18 1.92
C SER A 107 -11.64 -12.84 1.68
N LEU A 108 -11.55 -13.68 0.66
CA LEU A 108 -10.29 -14.19 0.15
C LEU A 108 -9.61 -13.02 -0.59
N ALA A 109 -9.49 -11.89 0.10
CA ALA A 109 -8.67 -10.79 -0.32
C ALA A 109 -7.24 -11.30 -0.27
N ARG A 110 -6.77 -11.80 -1.40
CA ARG A 110 -5.40 -12.23 -1.55
C ARG A 110 -4.53 -11.00 -1.34
N PRO A 111 -3.68 -10.96 -0.31
CA PRO A 111 -2.77 -9.83 -0.14
C PRO A 111 -1.86 -9.78 -1.35
N ILE A 112 -1.78 -8.62 -2.00
CA ILE A 112 -0.90 -8.38 -3.13
C ILE A 112 0.24 -7.50 -2.62
N ALA A 113 1.47 -7.97 -2.78
CA ALA A 113 2.64 -7.16 -2.50
C ALA A 113 2.88 -6.20 -3.67
N LEU A 114 2.84 -4.90 -3.38
CA LEU A 114 3.16 -3.85 -4.33
C LEU A 114 4.39 -3.09 -3.85
N THR A 115 5.16 -2.58 -4.77
CA THR A 115 6.26 -1.66 -4.45
C THR A 115 5.88 -0.26 -4.90
N VAL A 116 5.89 0.69 -3.96
CA VAL A 116 5.65 2.11 -4.26
C VAL A 116 6.99 2.83 -4.20
N VAL A 117 7.36 3.48 -5.30
CA VAL A 117 8.70 4.08 -5.48
C VAL A 117 8.56 5.57 -5.81
N TRP A 118 9.35 6.39 -5.13
CA TRP A 118 9.50 7.81 -5.45
C TRP A 118 10.52 8.00 -6.58
N GLU A 119 10.07 7.89 -7.82
CA GLU A 119 10.92 7.80 -9.03
C GLU A 119 11.72 9.05 -9.35
N SER A 120 11.24 10.25 -8.95
CA SER A 120 11.96 11.50 -9.21
C SER A 120 13.20 11.68 -8.35
N ALA A 121 13.31 10.95 -7.24
CA ALA A 121 14.43 11.07 -6.31
C ALA A 121 15.76 10.69 -6.96
N LEU A 122 16.79 11.51 -6.73
CA LEU A 122 18.12 11.30 -7.32
C LEU A 122 18.69 9.91 -7.03
N PRO A 123 18.62 9.36 -5.79
CA PRO A 123 19.13 8.02 -5.52
C PRO A 123 18.43 6.92 -6.34
N VAL A 124 17.13 7.03 -6.55
CA VAL A 124 16.35 6.06 -7.34
C VAL A 124 16.78 6.10 -8.81
N ARG A 125 16.91 7.29 -9.37
CA ARG A 125 17.36 7.48 -10.76
C ARG A 125 18.78 6.96 -10.98
N LEU A 126 19.69 7.24 -10.05
CA LEU A 126 21.07 6.74 -10.08
C LEU A 126 21.11 5.21 -9.96
N ALA A 127 20.29 4.62 -9.08
CA ALA A 127 20.20 3.17 -8.93
C ALA A 127 19.68 2.48 -10.20
N ARG A 128 18.68 3.06 -10.88
CA ARG A 128 18.23 2.57 -12.19
C ARG A 128 19.31 2.63 -13.24
N MET A 129 20.03 3.75 -13.32
CA MET A 129 21.15 3.91 -14.23
C MET A 129 22.24 2.86 -13.96
N LYS A 130 22.57 2.60 -12.69
CA LYS A 130 23.56 1.59 -12.28
C LYS A 130 23.18 0.18 -12.76
N LEU A 131 21.92 -0.18 -12.64
CA LEU A 131 21.40 -1.51 -13.02
C LEU A 131 20.96 -1.61 -14.48
N HIS A 132 21.17 -0.57 -15.29
CA HIS A 132 20.63 -0.49 -16.66
C HIS A 132 19.12 -0.81 -16.72
N ALA A 133 18.39 -0.51 -15.64
CA ALA A 133 16.95 -0.72 -15.57
C ALA A 133 16.20 0.35 -16.38
N PRO A 134 15.03 0.03 -16.96
CA PRO A 134 14.26 0.99 -17.72
C PRO A 134 13.90 2.21 -16.88
N GLU A 135 14.14 3.40 -17.42
CA GLU A 135 13.69 4.65 -16.84
C GLU A 135 12.34 5.01 -17.45
N PHE A 136 11.34 5.19 -16.58
CA PHE A 136 10.02 5.65 -17.02
C PHE A 136 10.02 7.16 -17.12
N SER A 137 9.94 7.66 -18.33
CA SER A 137 9.94 9.10 -18.62
C SER A 137 8.53 9.57 -18.89
N MET A 138 8.07 10.50 -18.06
CA MET A 138 6.81 11.23 -18.28
C MET A 138 7.17 12.70 -18.52
N PRO A 139 6.60 13.35 -19.56
CA PRO A 139 6.87 14.75 -19.80
C PRO A 139 6.33 15.61 -18.65
N GLY A 140 7.09 16.63 -18.28
CA GLY A 140 6.76 17.58 -17.22
C GLY A 140 7.71 17.51 -16.02
N GLU A 141 7.75 18.61 -15.30
CA GLU A 141 8.48 18.74 -14.04
C GLU A 141 7.59 18.36 -12.87
N GLY A 142 8.18 17.82 -11.81
CA GLY A 142 7.46 17.49 -10.59
C GLY A 142 7.89 16.17 -9.95
N TYR A 143 7.13 15.76 -8.95
CA TYR A 143 7.38 14.55 -8.20
C TYR A 143 6.75 13.35 -8.92
N ARG A 144 7.53 12.29 -9.11
CA ARG A 144 7.05 11.06 -9.76
C ARG A 144 6.99 9.93 -8.76
N ILE A 145 5.81 9.29 -8.67
CA ILE A 145 5.61 8.12 -7.82
C ILE A 145 5.11 6.99 -8.71
N ALA A 146 5.77 5.85 -8.64
CA ALA A 146 5.40 4.66 -9.40
C ALA A 146 4.91 3.54 -8.48
N VAL A 147 3.98 2.74 -9.00
CA VAL A 147 3.47 1.52 -8.35
C VAL A 147 3.80 0.32 -9.23
N TYR A 148 4.53 -0.64 -8.65
CA TYR A 148 4.99 -1.88 -9.28
C TYR A 148 4.31 -3.11 -8.66
N GLY A 149 4.40 -4.24 -9.34
CA GLY A 149 3.89 -5.52 -8.86
C GLY A 149 2.36 -5.66 -9.02
N ILE A 150 1.77 -4.87 -9.88
CA ILE A 150 0.34 -4.93 -10.17
C ILE A 150 0.08 -6.15 -11.05
N PRO A 151 -0.89 -7.03 -10.70
CA PRO A 151 -1.23 -8.18 -11.53
C PRO A 151 -1.81 -7.77 -12.89
N ASP A 152 -1.39 -8.41 -13.96
CA ASP A 152 -1.86 -8.13 -15.33
C ASP A 152 -3.39 -8.22 -15.49
N GLY A 153 -4.01 -9.12 -14.74
CA GLY A 153 -5.46 -9.35 -14.79
C GLY A 153 -6.32 -8.17 -14.31
N ASP A 154 -5.73 -7.22 -13.59
CA ASP A 154 -6.43 -6.02 -13.10
C ASP A 154 -6.43 -4.88 -14.13
N PHE A 155 -5.64 -4.99 -15.19
CA PHE A 155 -5.61 -4.05 -16.31
C PHE A 155 -6.28 -4.62 -17.56
N LYS A 156 -7.56 -4.32 -17.71
CA LYS A 156 -8.31 -4.64 -18.93
C LYS A 156 -8.46 -3.38 -19.78
N GLY A 157 -7.88 -3.39 -20.99
CA GLY A 157 -8.02 -2.30 -21.94
C GLY A 157 -6.71 -1.67 -22.39
N ASP A 158 -6.82 -0.56 -23.12
CA ASP A 158 -5.66 0.21 -23.58
C ASP A 158 -5.03 0.98 -22.38
N PRO A 159 -3.74 0.79 -22.11
CA PRO A 159 -3.03 1.52 -21.06
C PRO A 159 -3.18 3.04 -21.16
N LYS A 160 -3.23 3.59 -22.36
CA LYS A 160 -3.39 5.02 -22.60
C LYS A 160 -4.76 5.54 -22.14
N ALA A 161 -5.80 4.72 -22.26
CA ALA A 161 -7.14 5.09 -21.84
C ALA A 161 -7.31 5.07 -20.30
N LEU A 162 -6.44 4.33 -19.58
CA LEU A 162 -6.50 4.18 -18.13
C LEU A 162 -5.91 5.37 -17.36
N GLY A 163 -5.08 6.20 -17.98
CA GLY A 163 -4.38 7.29 -17.31
C GLY A 163 -5.31 8.25 -16.56
N ARG A 164 -6.34 8.80 -17.24
CA ARG A 164 -7.28 9.74 -16.60
C ARG A 164 -8.09 9.16 -15.45
N PRO A 165 -8.71 7.98 -15.55
CA PRO A 165 -9.39 7.35 -14.43
C PRO A 165 -8.46 7.15 -13.22
N LEU A 166 -7.24 6.67 -13.44
CA LEU A 166 -6.26 6.44 -12.37
C LEU A 166 -5.79 7.76 -11.73
N GLN A 167 -5.64 8.81 -12.52
CA GLN A 167 -5.28 10.15 -12.04
C GLN A 167 -6.30 10.68 -11.03
N ASN A 168 -7.59 10.50 -11.28
CA ASN A 168 -8.66 10.99 -10.40
C ASN A 168 -8.75 10.21 -9.09
N LEU A 169 -8.24 8.98 -9.07
CA LEU A 169 -8.27 8.07 -7.93
C LEU A 169 -6.96 8.07 -7.13
N ALA A 170 -6.07 9.02 -7.40
CA ALA A 170 -4.82 9.15 -6.68
C ALA A 170 -4.72 10.51 -5.98
N VAL A 171 -4.03 10.50 -4.83
CA VAL A 171 -3.81 11.69 -4.02
C VAL A 171 -2.54 11.54 -3.19
N LEU A 172 -1.84 12.64 -2.98
CA LEU A 172 -0.75 12.77 -2.03
C LEU A 172 -1.24 13.60 -0.84
N LYS A 173 -1.45 12.95 0.28
CA LYS A 173 -1.95 13.56 1.52
C LYS A 173 -0.83 14.16 2.33
N ARG A 174 -1.06 15.35 2.86
CA ARG A 174 -0.11 16.14 3.65
C ARG A 174 -0.78 16.55 4.96
N PRO A 175 -0.30 16.10 6.13
CA PRO A 175 -1.01 16.29 7.41
C PRO A 175 -1.36 17.74 7.76
N SER A 176 -0.51 18.69 7.36
CA SER A 176 -0.66 20.10 7.71
C SER A 176 -0.93 21.02 6.51
N GLN A 177 -1.17 20.46 5.35
CA GLN A 177 -1.35 21.21 4.11
C GLN A 177 -2.44 20.60 3.23
N ARG A 178 -2.72 21.24 2.10
CA ARG A 178 -3.71 20.73 1.15
C ARG A 178 -3.19 19.46 0.48
N ASP A 179 -4.09 18.53 0.29
CA ASP A 179 -3.86 17.34 -0.51
C ASP A 179 -3.50 17.73 -1.95
N VAL A 180 -2.58 16.98 -2.54
CA VAL A 180 -2.09 17.21 -3.90
C VAL A 180 -2.59 16.10 -4.80
N ARG A 181 -3.21 16.45 -5.92
CA ARG A 181 -3.59 15.49 -6.96
C ARG A 181 -2.56 15.43 -8.06
N PRO A 182 -2.36 14.28 -8.69
CA PRO A 182 -1.45 14.18 -9.82
C PRO A 182 -1.99 14.99 -11.01
N VAL A 183 -1.09 15.59 -11.77
CA VAL A 183 -1.39 16.34 -13.01
C VAL A 183 -1.40 15.44 -14.23
N ALA A 184 -0.73 14.29 -14.16
CA ALA A 184 -0.72 13.25 -15.19
C ALA A 184 -0.54 11.87 -14.59
N THR A 185 -0.98 10.84 -15.30
CA THR A 185 -0.78 9.44 -14.93
C THR A 185 -0.61 8.63 -16.22
N GLU A 186 0.40 7.79 -16.24
CA GLU A 186 0.69 6.90 -17.36
C GLU A 186 0.82 5.45 -16.88
N VAL A 187 0.49 4.52 -17.76
CA VAL A 187 0.62 3.08 -17.53
C VAL A 187 1.61 2.51 -18.52
N TYR A 188 2.65 1.90 -18.01
CA TYR A 188 3.68 1.21 -18.79
C TYR A 188 3.50 -0.30 -18.66
N LYS A 189 3.65 -1.01 -19.76
CA LYS A 189 3.73 -2.47 -19.77
C LYS A 189 5.20 -2.87 -19.71
N THR A 190 5.55 -3.67 -18.73
CA THR A 190 6.90 -4.26 -18.59
C THR A 190 6.81 -5.77 -18.55
N GLU A 191 7.95 -6.46 -18.64
CA GLU A 191 8.01 -7.93 -18.51
C GLU A 191 7.57 -8.39 -17.11
N GLU A 192 7.75 -7.55 -16.10
CA GLU A 192 7.38 -7.83 -14.70
C GLU A 192 5.92 -7.47 -14.38
N GLY A 193 5.16 -7.00 -15.37
CA GLY A 193 3.78 -6.54 -15.22
C GLY A 193 3.61 -5.04 -15.42
N PRO A 194 2.39 -4.54 -15.30
CA PRO A 194 2.10 -3.12 -15.50
C PRO A 194 2.66 -2.26 -14.37
N VAL A 195 3.18 -1.09 -14.75
CA VAL A 195 3.65 -0.04 -13.85
C VAL A 195 2.79 1.19 -14.04
N VAL A 196 2.27 1.75 -12.95
CA VAL A 196 1.50 3.02 -12.98
C VAL A 196 2.36 4.13 -12.43
N LEU A 197 2.61 5.14 -13.25
CA LEU A 197 3.42 6.32 -12.90
C LEU A 197 2.50 7.54 -12.74
N TYR A 198 2.62 8.21 -11.60
CA TYR A 198 1.88 9.43 -11.26
C TYR A 198 2.83 10.61 -11.21
N LEU A 199 2.47 11.71 -11.88
CA LEU A 199 3.20 12.97 -11.84
C LEU A 199 2.44 13.99 -10.97
N PHE A 200 3.05 14.45 -9.91
CA PHE A 200 2.54 15.50 -9.04
C PHE A 200 3.22 16.83 -9.34
N PRO A 201 2.51 17.96 -9.27
CA PRO A 201 3.05 19.25 -9.68
C PRO A 201 4.17 19.72 -8.74
N PRO A 202 5.22 20.37 -9.26
CA PRO A 202 6.31 20.93 -8.44
C PRO A 202 5.83 22.08 -7.54
N SER A 203 4.73 22.75 -7.94
CA SER A 203 4.07 23.81 -7.14
C SER A 203 3.54 23.34 -5.80
N ALA A 204 3.50 22.04 -5.56
CA ALA A 204 3.16 21.50 -4.25
C ALA A 204 4.23 21.82 -3.19
N GLU A 205 5.47 22.15 -3.58
CA GLU A 205 6.59 22.48 -2.69
C GLU A 205 6.73 21.50 -1.51
N ILE A 206 6.71 20.19 -1.83
CA ILE A 206 6.81 19.13 -0.83
C ILE A 206 8.18 19.18 -0.17
N GLY A 207 8.23 19.07 1.15
CA GLY A 207 9.46 18.90 1.91
C GLY A 207 9.82 20.04 2.87
N LYS A 208 9.49 21.29 2.58
CA LYS A 208 9.87 22.40 3.47
C LYS A 208 9.14 22.36 4.82
N ASN A 209 7.86 22.01 4.80
CA ASN A 209 6.98 22.02 5.97
C ASN A 209 6.34 20.65 6.25
N ASP A 210 6.74 19.64 5.51
CA ASP A 210 6.21 18.30 5.65
C ASP A 210 7.22 17.39 6.37
N ARG A 211 6.78 16.66 7.38
CA ARG A 211 7.57 15.57 7.97
C ARG A 211 7.33 14.26 7.24
N GLN A 212 6.11 14.09 6.78
CA GLN A 212 5.68 12.89 6.08
C GLN A 212 4.63 13.25 5.04
N VAL A 213 4.56 12.47 4.00
CA VAL A 213 3.51 12.50 2.99
C VAL A 213 2.97 11.09 2.79
N ARG A 214 1.67 10.98 2.52
CA ARG A 214 1.02 9.71 2.28
C ARG A 214 0.45 9.67 0.87
N PHE A 215 1.00 8.80 0.06
CA PHE A 215 0.44 8.47 -1.24
C PHE A 215 -0.71 7.50 -1.07
N GLU A 216 -1.87 7.81 -1.67
CA GLU A 216 -3.01 6.92 -1.77
C GLU A 216 -3.48 6.86 -3.22
N ALA A 217 -3.77 5.65 -3.69
CA ALA A 217 -4.30 5.44 -5.03
C ALA A 217 -5.22 4.21 -5.07
N GLN A 218 -6.17 4.24 -6.01
CA GLN A 218 -6.95 3.08 -6.36
C GLN A 218 -6.64 2.69 -7.80
N ILE A 219 -6.18 1.46 -8.00
CA ILE A 219 -5.78 0.89 -9.29
C ILE A 219 -6.70 -0.30 -9.56
N GLY A 220 -7.75 -0.07 -10.35
CA GLY A 220 -8.81 -1.05 -10.49
C GLY A 220 -9.48 -1.37 -9.14
N ARG A 221 -9.28 -2.61 -8.65
CA ARG A 221 -9.79 -3.05 -7.34
C ARG A 221 -8.74 -2.98 -6.23
N ILE A 222 -7.54 -2.60 -6.55
CA ILE A 222 -6.42 -2.54 -5.62
C ILE A 222 -6.39 -1.16 -4.97
N VAL A 223 -6.41 -1.12 -3.64
CA VAL A 223 -6.23 0.12 -2.88
C VAL A 223 -4.83 0.13 -2.29
N VAL A 224 -4.06 1.15 -2.64
CA VAL A 224 -2.68 1.36 -2.22
C VAL A 224 -2.62 2.56 -1.29
N GLY A 225 -1.92 2.42 -0.16
CA GLY A 225 -1.65 3.54 0.73
C GLY A 225 -0.23 3.43 1.29
N GLN A 226 0.67 4.34 0.90
CA GLN A 226 2.05 4.33 1.35
C GLN A 226 2.46 5.67 1.96
N THR A 227 3.00 5.61 3.18
CA THR A 227 3.56 6.79 3.85
C THR A 227 5.07 6.86 3.64
N PHE A 228 5.55 8.03 3.25
CA PHE A 228 6.96 8.37 3.13
C PHE A 228 7.34 9.33 4.25
N ASN A 229 8.39 9.01 4.99
CA ASN A 229 8.98 9.87 6.00
C ASN A 229 10.08 10.72 5.33
N LEU A 230 9.85 12.02 5.20
CA LEU A 230 10.76 12.91 4.48
C LEU A 230 12.08 13.15 5.25
N ASP A 231 12.06 12.97 6.57
CA ASP A 231 13.28 13.06 7.37
C ASP A 231 14.29 11.95 7.04
N GLU A 232 13.80 10.82 6.56
CA GLU A 232 14.61 9.67 6.11
C GLU A 232 15.06 9.80 4.64
N MET A 233 14.32 10.58 3.82
CA MET A 233 14.56 10.70 2.38
C MET A 233 15.70 11.68 2.05
N LYS A 234 16.82 11.52 2.73
CA LYS A 234 18.02 12.33 2.54
C LYS A 234 19.13 11.50 1.91
N TYR A 235 19.76 12.05 0.89
CA TYR A 235 20.95 11.49 0.26
C TYR A 235 22.07 12.51 0.33
N LEU A 236 23.24 12.13 0.87
CA LEU A 236 24.37 13.03 1.16
C LEU A 236 23.92 14.30 1.91
N GLY A 237 23.02 14.11 2.89
CA GLY A 237 22.51 15.19 3.75
C GLY A 237 21.46 16.11 3.13
N LYS A 238 21.05 15.89 1.87
CA LYS A 238 20.01 16.66 1.18
C LYS A 238 18.74 15.86 1.00
N LEU A 239 17.59 16.51 1.22
CA LEU A 239 16.30 15.95 0.89
C LEU A 239 16.20 15.76 -0.63
N GLU A 240 15.89 14.53 -1.07
CA GLU A 240 15.77 14.17 -2.48
C GLU A 240 14.37 13.57 -2.74
N LEU A 241 13.60 14.21 -3.65
CA LEU A 241 12.20 13.86 -3.94
C LEU A 241 11.94 13.73 -5.45
#